data_a6fe0590c68b5bfef99b11b9c1f23b2a
#
_entry.id   a6fe0590c68b5bfef99b11b9c1f23b2a
#
_cell.length_a   1.000
_cell.length_b   1.000
_cell.length_c   1.000
_cell.angle_alpha   90.00
_cell.angle_beta   90.00
_cell.angle_gamma   90.00
#
_symmetry.space_group_name_H-M   'P 1'
#
loop_
_entity.id
_entity.type
_entity.pdbx_description
1 polymer ?
#
loop_
_entity_poly.entity_id
_entity_poly.type
_entity_poly.pdbx_seq_one_letter_code
_entity_poly.pdbx_strand_id
1 'polypeptide(L)'
;MMLQVYSAANLLWILCNSAVINFCQFVLWLLVRPLDGALYRRLMGSLVQALWVDVAATCFPDAKLVVTGEVPKDTARPVIIIANHQVDADWWYIWQGNIKIVLKDQLKYVPIIGWGMRLFEFLFLRRSIDHDSAHIKAYMDSLIGDDYPFWLVIFPEGTTIHQEYVAKSQAFAEKLNRPKFERVLLPRTSGLQIILDAVADVKPDIYDLTLAFPTYSGEVPTFEMGYSRKIDTSVPSMKSLLAGQGPPHVAIHAKKYSYDAATQNLEQFLDARWQEKEERLNYFIAHQKFPVQKDEDVSVLTLPSSIFSVFKLWFGMTMSFFLLPVVMMSFFPLYTVWVVYCFVYSVYDRTTNFWWPYIFNLFLERAGKTRDGLASKK
;
A
#
# COMPACT_ATOMS: atom_id res chain seq x y z
N MET A 1 0.03 -26.05 18.10
CA MET A 1 1.23 -25.61 18.82
C MET A 1 2.38 -25.27 17.87
N MET A 2 2.92 -26.21 17.06
CA MET A 2 4.03 -25.90 16.12
C MET A 2 3.74 -24.75 15.16
N LEU A 3 2.57 -24.72 14.52
CA LEU A 3 2.17 -23.66 13.58
C LEU A 3 2.09 -22.28 14.25
N GLN A 4 1.64 -22.22 15.50
CA GLN A 4 1.58 -20.98 16.27
C GLN A 4 2.98 -20.45 16.64
N VAL A 5 3.90 -21.37 16.98
CA VAL A 5 5.30 -21.01 17.25
C VAL A 5 5.98 -20.48 15.99
N TYR A 6 5.76 -21.13 14.85
CA TYR A 6 6.29 -20.70 13.56
C TYR A 6 5.75 -19.33 13.16
N SER A 7 4.43 -19.12 13.28
CA SER A 7 3.80 -17.82 13.01
C SER A 7 4.33 -16.71 13.92
N ALA A 8 4.54 -16.99 15.20
CA ALA A 8 5.11 -16.04 16.14
C ALA A 8 6.58 -15.71 15.82
N ALA A 9 7.37 -16.71 15.41
CA ALA A 9 8.76 -16.51 14.99
C ALA A 9 8.85 -15.65 13.73
N ASN A 10 8.02 -15.91 12.72
CA ASN A 10 7.94 -15.10 11.51
C ASN A 10 7.50 -13.67 11.79
N LEU A 11 6.50 -13.49 12.66
CA LEU A 11 6.07 -12.16 13.08
C LEU A 11 7.21 -11.40 13.76
N LEU A 12 7.90 -12.04 14.70
CA LEU A 12 9.05 -11.44 15.38
C LEU A 12 10.16 -11.08 14.37
N TRP A 13 10.46 -11.98 13.43
CA TRP A 13 11.45 -11.75 12.39
C TRP A 13 11.10 -10.52 11.53
N ILE A 14 9.86 -10.43 11.04
CA ILE A 14 9.39 -9.26 10.28
C ILE A 14 9.48 -8.00 11.12
N LEU A 15 9.02 -8.01 12.36
CA LEU A 15 9.05 -6.83 13.24
C LEU A 15 10.46 -6.35 13.52
N CYS A 16 11.40 -7.26 13.82
CA CYS A 16 12.80 -6.90 14.05
C CYS A 16 13.45 -6.29 12.81
N ASN A 17 13.30 -6.93 11.65
CA ASN A 17 13.86 -6.42 10.40
C ASN A 17 13.16 -5.11 9.97
N SER A 18 11.86 -4.99 10.13
CA SER A 18 11.14 -3.75 9.86
C SER A 18 11.58 -2.60 10.76
N ALA A 19 11.91 -2.87 12.03
CA ALA A 19 12.47 -1.85 12.93
C ALA A 19 13.83 -1.35 12.44
N VAL A 20 14.68 -2.26 11.95
CA VAL A 20 15.97 -1.92 11.33
C VAL A 20 15.78 -1.08 10.08
N ILE A 21 14.88 -1.49 9.21
CA ILE A 21 14.53 -0.75 7.99
C ILE A 21 13.97 0.63 8.36
N ASN A 22 13.09 0.73 9.36
CA ASN A 22 12.55 2.01 9.82
C ASN A 22 13.65 2.95 10.32
N PHE A 23 14.68 2.43 10.95
CA PHE A 23 15.84 3.23 11.33
C PHE A 23 16.56 3.78 10.08
N CYS A 24 16.81 2.96 9.07
CA CYS A 24 17.39 3.41 7.80
C CYS A 24 16.49 4.46 7.12
N GLN A 25 15.18 4.23 7.10
CA GLN A 25 14.20 5.19 6.58
C GLN A 25 14.25 6.52 7.33
N PHE A 26 14.32 6.46 8.67
CA PHE A 26 14.40 7.64 9.51
C PHE A 26 15.68 8.44 9.25
N VAL A 27 16.82 7.76 9.10
CA VAL A 27 18.10 8.41 8.75
C VAL A 27 17.99 9.11 7.39
N LEU A 28 17.45 8.43 6.37
CA LEU A 28 17.23 9.04 5.05
C LEU A 28 16.25 10.22 5.12
N TRP A 29 15.19 10.09 5.90
CA TRP A 29 14.21 11.16 6.12
C TRP A 29 14.86 12.37 6.79
N LEU A 30 15.71 12.16 7.78
CA LEU A 30 16.38 13.23 8.51
C LEU A 30 17.47 13.93 7.67
N LEU A 31 18.24 13.14 6.93
CA LEU A 31 19.49 13.59 6.29
C LEU A 31 19.30 13.98 4.81
N VAL A 32 18.43 13.30 4.09
CA VAL A 32 18.29 13.49 2.64
C VAL A 32 17.06 14.30 2.29
N ARG A 33 15.92 13.99 2.91
CA ARG A 33 14.63 14.61 2.55
C ARG A 33 14.61 16.14 2.63
N PRO A 34 15.22 16.78 3.64
CA PRO A 34 15.26 18.26 3.72
C PRO A 34 16.09 18.92 2.63
N LEU A 35 17.04 18.19 2.03
CA LEU A 35 17.94 18.68 1.00
C LEU A 35 17.41 18.39 -0.40
N ASP A 36 16.88 17.18 -0.58
CA ASP A 36 16.38 16.71 -1.88
C ASP A 36 15.27 15.66 -1.68
N GLY A 37 14.02 16.11 -1.83
CA GLY A 37 12.84 15.26 -1.70
C GLY A 37 12.75 14.19 -2.80
N ALA A 38 13.17 14.51 -4.01
CA ALA A 38 13.18 13.59 -5.15
C ALA A 38 14.19 12.46 -4.93
N LEU A 39 15.41 12.78 -4.49
CA LEU A 39 16.43 11.80 -4.15
C LEU A 39 15.95 10.89 -3.00
N TYR A 40 15.35 11.48 -1.96
CA TYR A 40 14.77 10.72 -0.85
C TYR A 40 13.77 9.68 -1.36
N ARG A 41 12.81 10.06 -2.20
CA ARG A 41 11.80 9.17 -2.76
C ARG A 41 12.39 8.09 -3.65
N ARG A 42 13.40 8.43 -4.45
CA ARG A 42 14.13 7.44 -5.28
C ARG A 42 14.85 6.41 -4.43
N LEU A 43 15.55 6.82 -3.38
CA LEU A 43 16.23 5.90 -2.45
C LEU A 43 15.23 5.04 -1.68
N MET A 44 14.12 5.64 -1.23
CA MET A 44 13.04 4.88 -0.57
C MET A 44 12.42 3.84 -1.48
N GLY A 45 12.14 4.15 -2.74
CA GLY A 45 11.54 3.23 -3.70
C GLY A 45 12.51 2.15 -4.16
N SER A 46 13.70 2.53 -4.62
CA SER A 46 14.63 1.60 -5.27
C SER A 46 15.40 0.72 -4.28
N LEU A 47 15.72 1.24 -3.10
CA LEU A 47 16.56 0.54 -2.12
C LEU A 47 15.74 0.01 -0.95
N VAL A 48 15.01 0.88 -0.26
CA VAL A 48 14.39 0.51 1.02
C VAL A 48 13.14 -0.34 0.84
N GLN A 49 12.31 -0.04 -0.18
CA GLN A 49 11.16 -0.91 -0.50
C GLN A 49 11.60 -2.30 -0.93
N ALA A 50 12.66 -2.40 -1.74
CA ALA A 50 13.21 -3.70 -2.14
C ALA A 50 13.65 -4.53 -0.93
N LEU A 51 14.35 -3.91 0.05
CA LEU A 51 14.74 -4.58 1.29
C LEU A 51 13.54 -5.07 2.09
N TRP A 52 12.47 -4.28 2.15
CA TRP A 52 11.25 -4.66 2.87
C TRP A 52 10.54 -5.84 2.20
N VAL A 53 10.46 -5.83 0.87
CA VAL A 53 9.93 -6.96 0.07
C VAL A 53 10.76 -8.22 0.31
N ASP A 54 12.09 -8.12 0.28
CA ASP A 54 12.99 -9.25 0.54
C ASP A 54 12.80 -9.83 1.95
N VAL A 55 12.68 -8.98 2.99
CA VAL A 55 12.42 -9.42 4.36
C VAL A 55 11.09 -10.17 4.45
N ALA A 56 10.03 -9.62 3.88
CA ALA A 56 8.72 -10.27 3.90
C ALA A 56 8.74 -11.59 3.11
N ALA A 57 9.43 -11.63 1.96
CA ALA A 57 9.57 -12.83 1.14
C ALA A 57 10.32 -13.96 1.85
N THR A 58 11.18 -13.68 2.85
CA THR A 58 11.81 -14.75 3.66
C THR A 58 10.86 -15.48 4.61
N CYS A 59 9.71 -14.87 4.92
CA CYS A 59 8.72 -15.41 5.86
C CYS A 59 7.46 -15.91 5.17
N PHE A 60 7.10 -15.29 4.05
CA PHE A 60 5.89 -15.64 3.33
C PHE A 60 6.16 -16.80 2.37
N PRO A 61 5.18 -17.68 2.18
CA PRO A 61 5.30 -18.76 1.21
C PRO A 61 5.54 -18.23 -0.20
N ASP A 62 6.36 -18.93 -0.97
CA ASP A 62 6.55 -18.65 -2.37
C ASP A 62 5.21 -18.77 -3.12
N ALA A 63 4.86 -17.72 -3.84
CA ALA A 63 3.70 -17.73 -4.72
C ALA A 63 4.12 -17.30 -6.13
N LYS A 64 3.60 -18.00 -7.14
CA LYS A 64 3.74 -17.58 -8.53
C LYS A 64 2.65 -16.56 -8.84
N LEU A 65 3.00 -15.44 -9.43
CA LEU A 65 2.03 -14.50 -9.96
C LEU A 65 1.77 -14.86 -11.43
N VAL A 66 0.58 -15.33 -11.73
CA VAL A 66 0.13 -15.62 -13.11
C VAL A 66 -0.58 -14.37 -13.61
N VAL A 67 0.13 -13.58 -14.39
CA VAL A 67 -0.36 -12.28 -14.86
C VAL A 67 -0.79 -12.40 -16.32
N THR A 68 -2.01 -11.97 -16.61
CA THR A 68 -2.59 -11.91 -17.95
C THR A 68 -2.93 -10.48 -18.34
N GLY A 69 -2.91 -10.17 -19.64
CA GLY A 69 -3.24 -8.85 -20.17
C GLY A 69 -2.07 -7.88 -20.17
N GLU A 70 -2.37 -6.59 -20.05
CA GLU A 70 -1.42 -5.49 -20.24
C GLU A 70 -0.78 -5.05 -18.92
N VAL A 71 0.45 -5.49 -18.64
CA VAL A 71 1.21 -5.05 -17.47
C VAL A 71 1.96 -3.75 -17.72
N PRO A 72 2.11 -2.88 -16.70
CA PRO A 72 2.97 -1.71 -16.81
C PRO A 72 4.42 -2.12 -17.12
N LYS A 73 4.95 -1.70 -18.27
CA LYS A 73 6.36 -1.97 -18.67
C LYS A 73 7.27 -0.78 -18.41
N ASP A 74 6.70 0.44 -18.48
CA ASP A 74 7.44 1.67 -18.27
C ASP A 74 7.31 2.13 -16.81
N THR A 75 8.42 2.10 -16.09
CA THR A 75 8.50 2.54 -14.70
C THR A 75 8.85 4.02 -14.57
N ALA A 76 9.13 4.71 -15.68
CA ALA A 76 9.49 6.14 -15.69
C ALA A 76 8.28 7.08 -15.66
N ARG A 77 7.06 6.56 -15.91
CA ARG A 77 5.84 7.36 -15.93
C ARG A 77 4.98 7.08 -14.69
N PRO A 78 4.26 8.09 -14.18
CA PRO A 78 3.26 7.88 -13.15
C PRO A 78 2.14 6.97 -13.62
N VAL A 79 1.68 6.10 -12.72
CA VAL A 79 0.61 5.14 -12.97
C VAL A 79 -0.37 5.16 -11.79
N ILE A 80 -1.67 5.08 -12.09
CA ILE A 80 -2.70 4.81 -11.09
C ILE A 80 -3.21 3.39 -11.30
N ILE A 81 -3.19 2.60 -10.24
CA ILE A 81 -3.65 1.22 -10.23
C ILE A 81 -4.93 1.13 -9.42
N ILE A 82 -6.02 0.70 -10.05
CA ILE A 82 -7.28 0.37 -9.39
C ILE A 82 -7.42 -1.14 -9.30
N ALA A 83 -7.77 -1.67 -8.12
CA ALA A 83 -7.88 -3.10 -7.90
C ALA A 83 -9.12 -3.46 -7.06
N ASN A 84 -9.63 -4.69 -7.22
CA ASN A 84 -10.58 -5.26 -6.27
C ASN A 84 -9.89 -5.62 -4.96
N HIS A 85 -10.64 -5.65 -3.85
CA HIS A 85 -10.10 -5.86 -2.52
C HIS A 85 -10.71 -7.10 -1.86
N GLN A 86 -10.09 -8.25 -2.14
CA GLN A 86 -10.54 -9.53 -1.63
C GLN A 86 -10.11 -9.78 -0.18
N VAL A 87 -8.84 -9.52 0.11
CA VAL A 87 -8.23 -9.82 1.41
C VAL A 87 -7.26 -8.73 1.86
N ASP A 88 -6.89 -8.77 3.13
CA ASP A 88 -5.92 -7.86 3.73
C ASP A 88 -4.49 -7.99 3.18
N ALA A 89 -4.20 -9.07 2.45
CA ALA A 89 -2.91 -9.37 1.83
C ALA A 89 -2.81 -8.99 0.34
N ASP A 90 -3.86 -8.45 -0.30
CA ASP A 90 -3.87 -8.15 -1.74
C ASP A 90 -2.72 -7.23 -2.15
N TRP A 91 -2.42 -6.23 -1.34
CA TRP A 91 -1.34 -5.28 -1.58
C TRP A 91 0.03 -5.94 -1.69
N TRP A 92 0.26 -7.06 -1.00
CA TRP A 92 1.49 -7.82 -1.06
C TRP A 92 1.77 -8.36 -2.45
N TYR A 93 0.75 -8.91 -3.12
CA TYR A 93 0.87 -9.48 -4.45
C TYR A 93 0.95 -8.42 -5.56
N ILE A 94 0.53 -7.18 -5.28
CA ILE A 94 0.67 -6.04 -6.20
C ILE A 94 2.01 -5.32 -6.00
N TRP A 95 2.66 -5.52 -4.85
CA TRP A 95 3.84 -4.75 -4.48
C TRP A 95 5.04 -5.05 -5.36
N GLN A 96 5.30 -4.18 -6.33
CA GLN A 96 6.51 -4.17 -7.16
C GLN A 96 6.98 -2.72 -7.35
N GLY A 97 8.29 -2.48 -7.18
CA GLY A 97 8.90 -1.18 -7.47
C GLY A 97 8.44 -0.02 -6.59
N ASN A 98 8.29 1.14 -7.19
CA ASN A 98 7.99 2.43 -6.53
C ASN A 98 6.51 2.60 -6.16
N ILE A 99 5.94 1.64 -5.48
CA ILE A 99 4.52 1.63 -5.17
C ILE A 99 4.19 2.62 -4.05
N LYS A 100 3.07 3.32 -4.21
CA LYS A 100 2.39 4.10 -3.17
C LYS A 100 1.00 3.52 -2.98
N ILE A 101 0.58 3.32 -1.75
CA ILE A 101 -0.71 2.68 -1.45
C ILE A 101 -1.60 3.67 -0.72
N VAL A 102 -2.87 3.74 -1.14
CA VAL A 102 -3.89 4.49 -0.42
C VAL A 102 -4.42 3.64 0.73
N LEU A 103 -4.22 4.09 1.95
CA LEU A 103 -4.48 3.35 3.16
C LEU A 103 -5.44 4.07 4.10
N LYS A 104 -6.04 3.33 5.02
CA LYS A 104 -6.84 3.86 6.11
C LYS A 104 -5.96 4.57 7.14
N ASP A 105 -6.35 5.77 7.58
CA ASP A 105 -5.55 6.64 8.47
C ASP A 105 -5.09 5.95 9.75
N GLN A 106 -5.89 5.05 10.32
CA GLN A 106 -5.55 4.32 11.54
C GLN A 106 -4.32 3.42 11.39
N LEU A 107 -4.00 2.95 10.17
CA LEU A 107 -2.84 2.07 9.95
C LEU A 107 -1.50 2.75 10.21
N LYS A 108 -1.43 4.07 10.08
CA LYS A 108 -0.20 4.83 10.39
C LYS A 108 0.22 4.76 11.87
N TYR A 109 -0.68 4.37 12.76
CA TYR A 109 -0.44 4.25 14.20
C TYR A 109 0.02 2.86 14.62
N VAL A 110 -0.02 1.88 13.72
CA VAL A 110 0.49 0.54 14.00
C VAL A 110 2.00 0.63 14.24
N PRO A 111 2.49 0.23 15.43
CA PRO A 111 3.91 0.31 15.73
C PRO A 111 4.76 -0.41 14.69
N ILE A 112 5.93 0.13 14.38
CA ILE A 112 6.89 -0.40 13.42
C ILE A 112 6.34 -0.38 11.99
N ILE A 113 5.31 -1.18 11.68
CA ILE A 113 4.77 -1.32 10.32
C ILE A 113 4.16 0.00 9.82
N GLY A 114 3.30 0.63 10.62
CA GLY A 114 2.69 1.92 10.28
C GLY A 114 3.72 3.05 10.15
N TRP A 115 4.76 3.02 10.99
CA TRP A 115 5.86 4.00 10.90
C TRP A 115 6.63 3.86 9.59
N GLY A 116 6.94 2.62 9.19
CA GLY A 116 7.57 2.34 7.90
C GLY A 116 6.73 2.80 6.72
N MET A 117 5.43 2.48 6.74
CA MET A 117 4.48 2.93 5.71
C MET A 117 4.41 4.47 5.60
N ARG A 118 4.51 5.18 6.74
CA ARG A 118 4.56 6.66 6.75
C ARG A 118 5.85 7.19 6.15
N LEU A 119 7.00 6.58 6.48
CA LEU A 119 8.29 6.95 5.92
C LEU A 119 8.39 6.63 4.42
N PHE A 120 7.65 5.63 3.94
CA PHE A 120 7.43 5.42 2.49
C PHE A 120 6.50 6.46 1.86
N GLU A 121 5.96 7.38 2.63
CA GLU A 121 4.99 8.38 2.17
C GLU A 121 3.77 7.71 1.49
N PHE A 122 3.20 6.66 2.08
CA PHE A 122 1.91 6.12 1.64
C PHE A 122 0.79 7.12 1.95
N LEU A 123 -0.25 7.14 1.14
CA LEU A 123 -1.36 8.08 1.31
C LEU A 123 -2.38 7.55 2.32
N PHE A 124 -2.46 8.19 3.48
CA PHE A 124 -3.40 7.82 4.54
C PHE A 124 -4.64 8.70 4.52
N LEU A 125 -5.83 8.08 4.42
CA LEU A 125 -7.11 8.78 4.32
C LEU A 125 -8.02 8.48 5.51
N ARG A 126 -8.67 9.52 6.03
CA ARG A 126 -9.71 9.42 7.08
C ARG A 126 -11.06 8.96 6.54
N ARG A 127 -11.21 8.93 5.22
CA ARG A 127 -12.46 8.63 4.49
C ARG A 127 -13.54 9.69 4.70
N SER A 128 -13.12 10.93 4.82
CA SER A 128 -13.97 12.12 4.88
C SER A 128 -13.51 13.10 3.81
N ILE A 129 -14.38 13.43 2.87
CA ILE A 129 -14.06 14.30 1.73
C ILE A 129 -13.51 15.65 2.21
N ASP A 130 -14.14 16.24 3.23
CA ASP A 130 -13.76 17.55 3.76
C ASP A 130 -12.34 17.56 4.35
N HIS A 131 -11.91 16.45 4.95
CA HIS A 131 -10.58 16.33 5.54
C HIS A 131 -9.53 15.82 4.57
N ASP A 132 -9.92 15.01 3.60
CA ASP A 132 -8.97 14.31 2.74
C ASP A 132 -8.65 15.08 1.47
N SER A 133 -9.56 15.93 0.95
CA SER A 133 -9.38 16.62 -0.34
C SER A 133 -8.11 17.46 -0.41
N ALA A 134 -7.88 18.34 0.56
CA ALA A 134 -6.69 19.17 0.61
C ALA A 134 -5.42 18.34 0.82
N HIS A 135 -5.51 17.27 1.63
CA HIS A 135 -4.39 16.37 1.88
C HIS A 135 -4.00 15.57 0.63
N ILE A 136 -4.96 15.01 -0.09
CA ILE A 136 -4.72 14.29 -1.36
C ILE A 136 -4.06 15.23 -2.37
N LYS A 137 -4.62 16.43 -2.55
CA LYS A 137 -4.08 17.40 -3.50
C LYS A 137 -2.62 17.75 -3.16
N ALA A 138 -2.32 18.16 -1.93
CA ALA A 138 -0.98 18.49 -1.50
C ALA A 138 0.01 17.32 -1.65
N TYR A 139 -0.46 16.09 -1.41
CA TYR A 139 0.32 14.88 -1.60
C TYR A 139 0.66 14.65 -3.08
N MET A 140 -0.33 14.74 -3.98
CA MET A 140 -0.12 14.57 -5.42
C MET A 140 0.75 15.66 -5.99
N ASP A 141 0.50 16.93 -5.63
CA ASP A 141 1.33 18.09 -6.02
C ASP A 141 2.81 17.88 -5.63
N SER A 142 3.06 17.30 -4.45
CA SER A 142 4.41 17.01 -3.98
C SER A 142 5.10 15.90 -4.80
N LEU A 143 4.37 14.85 -5.22
CA LEU A 143 4.93 13.80 -6.07
C LEU A 143 5.24 14.32 -7.48
N ILE A 144 4.33 15.12 -8.03
CA ILE A 144 4.46 15.72 -9.37
C ILE A 144 5.60 16.75 -9.36
N GLY A 145 5.67 17.61 -8.34
CA GLY A 145 6.70 18.64 -8.21
C GLY A 145 8.12 18.09 -8.13
N ASP A 146 8.28 16.87 -7.61
CA ASP A 146 9.57 16.16 -7.56
C ASP A 146 9.84 15.32 -8.81
N ASP A 147 8.98 15.37 -9.83
CA ASP A 147 9.04 14.51 -11.04
C ASP A 147 9.23 13.02 -10.67
N TYR A 148 8.45 12.57 -9.67
CA TYR A 148 8.58 11.21 -9.15
C TYR A 148 7.65 10.24 -9.89
N PRO A 149 8.18 9.19 -10.53
CA PRO A 149 7.39 8.22 -11.27
C PRO A 149 6.71 7.24 -10.31
N PHE A 150 5.65 7.66 -9.65
CA PHE A 150 4.92 6.86 -8.69
C PHE A 150 3.95 5.87 -9.34
N TRP A 151 3.75 4.75 -8.69
CA TRP A 151 2.66 3.82 -8.93
C TRP A 151 1.69 3.89 -7.75
N LEU A 152 0.56 4.56 -7.91
CA LEU A 152 -0.41 4.75 -6.84
C LEU A 152 -1.49 3.67 -6.91
N VAL A 153 -1.50 2.78 -5.92
CA VAL A 153 -2.53 1.74 -5.78
C VAL A 153 -3.67 2.24 -4.91
N ILE A 154 -4.87 2.13 -5.43
CA ILE A 154 -6.11 2.39 -4.72
C ILE A 154 -7.07 1.21 -4.88
N PHE A 155 -7.76 0.90 -3.80
CA PHE A 155 -8.88 -0.03 -3.76
C PHE A 155 -10.19 0.77 -3.65
N PRO A 156 -10.87 1.08 -4.77
CA PRO A 156 -12.07 1.94 -4.75
C PRO A 156 -13.23 1.39 -3.92
N GLU A 157 -13.24 0.11 -3.61
CA GLU A 157 -14.18 -0.53 -2.69
C GLU A 157 -14.10 0.06 -1.27
N GLY A 158 -12.93 0.56 -0.90
CA GLY A 158 -12.66 1.22 0.37
C GLY A 158 -12.53 0.26 1.56
N THR A 159 -12.77 -1.03 1.38
CA THR A 159 -12.56 -2.09 2.39
C THR A 159 -12.48 -3.44 1.70
N THR A 160 -11.93 -4.44 2.38
CA THR A 160 -11.99 -5.84 1.92
C THR A 160 -13.42 -6.33 1.84
N ILE A 161 -13.68 -7.24 0.90
CA ILE A 161 -15.01 -7.84 0.75
C ILE A 161 -15.38 -8.64 2.00
N HIS A 162 -16.63 -8.48 2.43
CA HIS A 162 -17.17 -9.13 3.61
C HIS A 162 -18.69 -9.24 3.47
N GLN A 163 -19.29 -10.29 3.99
CA GLN A 163 -20.72 -10.57 3.78
C GLN A 163 -21.62 -9.40 4.16
N GLU A 164 -21.37 -8.77 5.31
CA GLU A 164 -22.12 -7.60 5.76
C GLU A 164 -21.92 -6.41 4.82
N TYR A 165 -20.69 -6.23 4.28
CA TYR A 165 -20.43 -5.15 3.34
C TYR A 165 -20.99 -5.39 1.96
N VAL A 166 -21.13 -6.65 1.51
CA VAL A 166 -21.83 -6.97 0.26
C VAL A 166 -23.29 -6.55 0.36
N ALA A 167 -24.00 -6.92 1.45
CA ALA A 167 -25.38 -6.52 1.66
C ALA A 167 -25.57 -4.98 1.71
N LYS A 168 -24.67 -4.28 2.43
CA LYS A 168 -24.68 -2.81 2.49
C LYS A 168 -24.40 -2.18 1.12
N SER A 169 -23.45 -2.75 0.38
CA SER A 169 -23.06 -2.32 -0.97
C SER A 169 -24.22 -2.45 -1.96
N GLN A 170 -24.89 -3.59 -1.94
CA GLN A 170 -26.05 -3.83 -2.80
C GLN A 170 -27.23 -2.91 -2.47
N ALA A 171 -27.53 -2.70 -1.18
CA ALA A 171 -28.56 -1.76 -0.75
C ALA A 171 -28.22 -0.31 -1.15
N PHE A 172 -26.95 0.06 -1.15
CA PHE A 172 -26.48 1.37 -1.60
C PHE A 172 -26.56 1.51 -3.14
N ALA A 173 -26.15 0.46 -3.87
CA ALA A 173 -26.26 0.41 -5.33
C ALA A 173 -27.72 0.57 -5.79
N GLU A 174 -28.66 -0.08 -5.12
CA GLU A 174 -30.09 0.05 -5.40
C GLU A 174 -30.60 1.48 -5.26
N LYS A 175 -30.21 2.18 -4.17
CA LYS A 175 -30.59 3.58 -3.95
C LYS A 175 -30.07 4.52 -5.03
N LEU A 176 -28.92 4.21 -5.62
CA LEU A 176 -28.28 5.02 -6.66
C LEU A 176 -28.59 4.54 -8.08
N ASN A 177 -29.39 3.49 -8.22
CA ASN A 177 -29.67 2.84 -9.51
C ASN A 177 -28.37 2.41 -10.23
N ARG A 178 -27.42 1.87 -9.48
CA ARG A 178 -26.13 1.35 -9.97
C ARG A 178 -26.10 -0.19 -9.95
N PRO A 179 -25.14 -0.85 -10.66
CA PRO A 179 -25.02 -2.30 -10.68
C PRO A 179 -24.82 -2.89 -9.27
N LYS A 180 -25.44 -4.06 -9.03
CA LYS A 180 -25.25 -4.84 -7.81
C LYS A 180 -24.25 -5.95 -8.07
N PHE A 181 -23.26 -6.09 -7.22
CA PHE A 181 -22.19 -7.09 -7.32
C PHE A 181 -22.24 -8.08 -6.16
N GLU A 182 -21.74 -9.28 -6.38
CA GLU A 182 -21.64 -10.35 -5.38
C GLU A 182 -20.18 -10.66 -5.02
N ARG A 183 -19.25 -10.54 -5.96
CA ARG A 183 -17.84 -10.90 -5.83
C ARG A 183 -16.95 -9.71 -5.54
N VAL A 184 -17.43 -8.51 -5.73
CA VAL A 184 -16.77 -7.25 -5.45
C VAL A 184 -17.75 -6.28 -4.77
N LEU A 185 -17.24 -5.23 -4.14
CA LEU A 185 -18.10 -4.17 -3.59
C LEU A 185 -18.25 -3.04 -4.60
N LEU A 186 -19.35 -2.29 -4.52
CA LEU A 186 -19.57 -1.12 -5.38
C LEU A 186 -18.42 -0.11 -5.21
N PRO A 187 -17.74 0.29 -6.29
CA PRO A 187 -16.62 1.20 -6.21
C PRO A 187 -17.09 2.62 -5.86
N ARG A 188 -16.28 3.29 -5.02
CA ARG A 188 -16.49 4.69 -4.62
C ARG A 188 -15.68 5.59 -5.54
N THR A 189 -16.33 6.65 -6.01
CA THR A 189 -15.71 7.62 -6.94
C THR A 189 -14.92 8.71 -6.23
N SER A 190 -15.37 9.16 -5.05
CA SER A 190 -14.93 10.42 -4.43
C SER A 190 -13.42 10.54 -4.24
N GLY A 191 -12.78 9.54 -3.61
CA GLY A 191 -11.34 9.60 -3.38
C GLY A 191 -10.52 9.52 -4.67
N LEU A 192 -10.95 8.68 -5.61
CA LEU A 192 -10.29 8.56 -6.90
C LEU A 192 -10.49 9.82 -7.76
N GLN A 193 -11.67 10.46 -7.72
CA GLN A 193 -11.93 11.71 -8.43
C GLN A 193 -10.92 12.79 -8.00
N ILE A 194 -10.74 13.00 -6.68
CA ILE A 194 -9.80 14.00 -6.16
C ILE A 194 -8.35 13.70 -6.60
N ILE A 195 -7.97 12.42 -6.63
CA ILE A 195 -6.66 12.00 -7.10
C ILE A 195 -6.52 12.33 -8.60
N LEU A 196 -7.50 11.95 -9.41
CA LEU A 196 -7.49 12.21 -10.86
C LEU A 196 -7.45 13.71 -11.16
N ASP A 197 -8.26 14.51 -10.47
CA ASP A 197 -8.26 15.97 -10.61
C ASP A 197 -6.88 16.58 -10.29
N ALA A 198 -6.19 16.07 -9.27
CA ALA A 198 -4.86 16.54 -8.88
C ALA A 198 -3.74 16.15 -9.87
N VAL A 199 -3.95 15.15 -10.72
CA VAL A 199 -2.96 14.69 -11.72
C VAL A 199 -3.38 15.01 -13.16
N ALA A 200 -4.33 15.92 -13.36
CA ALA A 200 -4.89 16.26 -14.67
C ALA A 200 -3.83 16.74 -15.69
N ASP A 201 -2.81 17.44 -15.24
CA ASP A 201 -1.72 17.93 -16.10
C ASP A 201 -0.75 16.82 -16.53
N VAL A 202 -0.61 15.77 -15.70
CA VAL A 202 0.32 14.65 -15.94
C VAL A 202 -0.34 13.54 -16.76
N LYS A 203 -1.66 13.36 -16.61
CA LYS A 203 -2.46 12.33 -17.28
C LYS A 203 -1.83 10.93 -17.17
N PRO A 204 -1.68 10.37 -15.96
CA PRO A 204 -1.07 9.04 -15.78
C PRO A 204 -1.90 7.95 -16.45
N ASP A 205 -1.25 6.87 -16.85
CA ASP A 205 -1.95 5.67 -17.30
C ASP A 205 -2.74 5.05 -16.13
N ILE A 206 -3.93 4.53 -16.41
CA ILE A 206 -4.77 3.83 -15.43
C ILE A 206 -4.69 2.34 -15.71
N TYR A 207 -4.25 1.55 -14.73
CA TYR A 207 -4.27 0.09 -14.81
C TYR A 207 -5.36 -0.47 -13.91
N ASP A 208 -6.21 -1.28 -14.50
CA ASP A 208 -7.26 -2.02 -13.81
C ASP A 208 -6.80 -3.45 -13.54
N LEU A 209 -6.59 -3.80 -12.26
CA LEU A 209 -6.17 -5.13 -11.85
C LEU A 209 -7.35 -5.90 -11.25
N THR A 210 -7.53 -7.13 -11.71
CA THR A 210 -8.42 -8.11 -11.07
C THR A 210 -7.57 -9.22 -10.45
N LEU A 211 -7.67 -9.38 -9.13
CA LEU A 211 -6.96 -10.42 -8.38
C LEU A 211 -7.92 -11.56 -8.04
N ALA A 212 -7.41 -12.80 -8.17
CA ALA A 212 -8.10 -14.00 -7.70
C ALA A 212 -7.10 -15.03 -7.17
N PHE A 213 -7.55 -15.84 -6.22
CA PHE A 213 -6.76 -16.86 -5.54
C PHE A 213 -7.23 -18.25 -5.93
N PRO A 214 -6.34 -19.26 -6.08
CA PRO A 214 -6.72 -20.62 -6.41
C PRO A 214 -7.70 -21.17 -5.36
N THR A 215 -8.59 -22.04 -5.81
CA THR A 215 -9.68 -22.64 -5.03
C THR A 215 -10.67 -21.62 -4.44
N TYR A 216 -10.63 -20.35 -4.89
CA TYR A 216 -11.67 -19.39 -4.56
C TYR A 216 -13.03 -19.89 -5.09
N SER A 217 -13.95 -20.17 -4.16
CA SER A 217 -15.28 -20.74 -4.44
C SER A 217 -16.36 -19.66 -4.60
N GLY A 218 -16.01 -18.40 -4.39
CA GLY A 218 -16.93 -17.27 -4.40
C GLY A 218 -17.61 -17.02 -3.06
N GLU A 219 -17.24 -17.75 -2.03
CA GLU A 219 -17.77 -17.49 -0.69
C GLU A 219 -17.22 -16.17 -0.13
N VAL A 220 -18.14 -15.41 0.48
CA VAL A 220 -17.81 -14.14 1.12
C VAL A 220 -17.58 -14.37 2.61
N PRO A 221 -16.46 -13.95 3.20
CA PRO A 221 -16.16 -14.15 4.60
C PRO A 221 -17.14 -13.39 5.52
N THR A 222 -17.33 -13.90 6.75
CA THR A 222 -18.05 -13.21 7.81
C THR A 222 -17.07 -12.61 8.81
N PHE A 223 -17.51 -11.66 9.65
CA PHE A 223 -16.67 -11.12 10.73
C PHE A 223 -16.26 -12.16 11.76
N GLU A 224 -17.10 -13.16 12.00
CA GLU A 224 -16.81 -14.25 12.92
C GLU A 224 -15.67 -15.14 12.44
N MET A 225 -15.52 -15.29 11.13
CA MET A 225 -14.43 -16.05 10.55
C MET A 225 -13.09 -15.29 10.63
N GLY A 226 -13.13 -13.99 10.81
CA GLY A 226 -11.95 -13.14 10.89
C GLY A 226 -11.02 -13.34 9.68
N TYR A 227 -9.71 -13.23 9.92
CA TYR A 227 -8.70 -13.49 8.89
C TYR A 227 -8.43 -14.96 8.62
N SER A 228 -8.97 -15.87 9.41
CA SER A 228 -8.91 -17.31 9.15
C SER A 228 -10.22 -17.76 8.53
N ARG A 229 -10.33 -17.68 7.21
CA ARG A 229 -11.45 -18.22 6.46
C ARG A 229 -11.47 -19.74 6.61
N LYS A 230 -12.37 -20.28 7.41
CA LYS A 230 -12.47 -21.72 7.63
C LYS A 230 -12.95 -22.47 6.39
N ILE A 231 -13.70 -21.80 5.53
CA ILE A 231 -14.36 -22.39 4.37
C ILE A 231 -13.47 -22.29 3.14
N ASP A 232 -12.77 -21.15 2.97
CA ASP A 232 -11.88 -20.93 1.83
C ASP A 232 -10.43 -20.82 2.32
N THR A 233 -9.84 -21.97 2.61
CA THR A 233 -8.48 -22.09 3.19
C THR A 233 -7.38 -21.61 2.24
N SER A 234 -7.68 -21.49 0.96
CA SER A 234 -6.70 -21.09 -0.07
C SER A 234 -6.63 -19.61 -0.30
N VAL A 235 -7.61 -18.85 0.20
CA VAL A 235 -7.56 -17.39 0.12
C VAL A 235 -6.65 -16.87 1.23
N PRO A 236 -5.54 -16.20 0.91
CA PRO A 236 -4.53 -15.81 1.88
C PRO A 236 -5.05 -14.72 2.83
N SER A 237 -4.53 -14.73 4.05
CA SER A 237 -4.62 -13.63 4.99
C SER A 237 -3.22 -13.36 5.53
N MET A 238 -2.98 -12.19 6.11
CA MET A 238 -1.70 -11.92 6.77
C MET A 238 -1.36 -12.98 7.82
N LYS A 239 -2.37 -13.50 8.53
CA LYS A 239 -2.18 -14.57 9.51
C LYS A 239 -1.74 -15.89 8.86
N SER A 240 -2.36 -16.29 7.74
CA SER A 240 -1.97 -17.51 7.03
C SER A 240 -0.59 -17.38 6.40
N LEU A 241 -0.25 -16.23 5.84
CA LEU A 241 1.08 -15.96 5.28
C LEU A 241 2.17 -16.07 6.36
N LEU A 242 1.94 -15.46 7.53
CA LEU A 242 2.86 -15.58 8.68
C LEU A 242 2.99 -17.03 9.19
N ALA A 243 1.95 -17.84 9.02
CA ALA A 243 1.97 -19.26 9.36
C ALA A 243 2.64 -20.13 8.28
N GLY A 244 3.23 -19.53 7.23
CA GLY A 244 3.81 -20.27 6.11
C GLY A 244 2.76 -20.93 5.22
N GLN A 245 1.51 -20.49 5.30
CA GLN A 245 0.40 -20.99 4.51
C GLN A 245 -0.06 -19.92 3.53
N GLY A 246 0.09 -20.18 2.25
CA GLY A 246 -0.32 -19.26 1.19
C GLY A 246 -0.72 -20.02 -0.07
N PRO A 247 -1.32 -19.33 -1.04
CA PRO A 247 -1.65 -19.94 -2.30
C PRO A 247 -0.38 -20.26 -3.10
N PRO A 248 -0.35 -21.38 -3.85
CA PRO A 248 0.79 -21.72 -4.70
C PRO A 248 0.96 -20.73 -5.87
N HIS A 249 -0.10 -20.06 -6.25
CA HIS A 249 -0.08 -19.00 -7.24
C HIS A 249 -1.21 -18.00 -6.97
N VAL A 250 -1.08 -16.81 -7.53
CA VAL A 250 -2.11 -15.76 -7.54
C VAL A 250 -2.35 -15.35 -8.97
N ALA A 251 -3.60 -15.33 -9.40
CA ALA A 251 -3.97 -14.87 -10.73
C ALA A 251 -4.25 -13.37 -10.71
N ILE A 252 -3.63 -12.64 -11.63
CA ILE A 252 -3.81 -11.21 -11.81
C ILE A 252 -4.15 -10.96 -13.28
N HIS A 253 -5.27 -10.31 -13.54
CA HIS A 253 -5.55 -9.79 -14.87
C HIS A 253 -5.38 -8.28 -14.86
N ALA A 254 -4.58 -7.75 -15.79
CA ALA A 254 -4.27 -6.34 -15.90
C ALA A 254 -4.77 -5.77 -17.23
N LYS A 255 -5.42 -4.62 -17.21
CA LYS A 255 -5.86 -3.90 -18.40
C LYS A 255 -5.57 -2.41 -18.29
N LYS A 256 -4.96 -1.86 -19.34
CA LYS A 256 -4.59 -0.45 -19.41
C LYS A 256 -5.73 0.41 -19.95
N TYR A 257 -5.90 1.59 -19.39
CA TYR A 257 -6.82 2.62 -19.86
C TYR A 257 -6.12 3.98 -19.87
N SER A 258 -6.53 4.85 -20.79
CA SER A 258 -6.07 6.24 -20.79
C SER A 258 -6.72 7.04 -19.65
N TYR A 259 -6.05 8.08 -19.19
CA TYR A 259 -6.59 9.05 -18.25
C TYR A 259 -7.94 9.62 -18.72
N ASP A 260 -8.01 10.05 -20.00
CA ASP A 260 -9.22 10.67 -20.55
C ASP A 260 -10.41 9.70 -20.58
N ALA A 261 -10.19 8.40 -20.83
CA ALA A 261 -11.25 7.40 -20.77
C ALA A 261 -11.82 7.23 -19.35
N ALA A 262 -10.98 7.35 -18.32
CA ALA A 262 -11.43 7.21 -16.94
C ALA A 262 -12.13 8.48 -16.41
N THR A 263 -11.71 9.66 -16.89
CA THR A 263 -12.21 10.95 -16.36
C THR A 263 -13.43 11.49 -17.08
N GLN A 264 -13.76 11.00 -18.27
CA GLN A 264 -14.94 11.42 -19.02
C GLN A 264 -16.24 11.22 -18.23
N ASN A 265 -16.39 10.07 -17.58
CA ASN A 265 -17.44 9.78 -16.59
C ASN A 265 -16.90 8.70 -15.64
N LEU A 266 -16.30 9.13 -14.52
CA LEU A 266 -15.65 8.23 -13.60
C LEU A 266 -16.58 7.18 -12.99
N GLU A 267 -17.82 7.55 -12.67
CA GLU A 267 -18.79 6.60 -12.11
C GLU A 267 -19.12 5.49 -13.11
N GLN A 268 -19.46 5.87 -14.33
CA GLN A 268 -19.75 4.90 -15.39
C GLN A 268 -18.53 4.06 -15.75
N PHE A 269 -17.33 4.66 -15.76
CA PHE A 269 -16.07 3.96 -15.98
C PHE A 269 -15.87 2.89 -14.91
N LEU A 270 -15.98 3.24 -13.64
CA LEU A 270 -15.80 2.30 -12.54
C LEU A 270 -16.86 1.20 -12.54
N ASP A 271 -18.13 1.54 -12.79
CA ASP A 271 -19.19 0.54 -12.86
C ASP A 271 -18.91 -0.50 -13.96
N ALA A 272 -18.51 -0.06 -15.14
CA ALA A 272 -18.12 -0.96 -16.22
C ALA A 272 -16.92 -1.84 -15.87
N ARG A 273 -15.89 -1.28 -15.18
CA ARG A 273 -14.73 -2.07 -14.73
C ARG A 273 -15.10 -3.08 -13.67
N TRP A 274 -15.96 -2.71 -12.72
CA TRP A 274 -16.42 -3.62 -11.67
C TRP A 274 -17.34 -4.72 -12.20
N GLN A 275 -18.15 -4.40 -13.22
CA GLN A 275 -18.92 -5.41 -13.94
C GLN A 275 -17.98 -6.44 -14.62
N GLU A 276 -16.93 -5.98 -15.30
CA GLU A 276 -15.93 -6.87 -15.90
C GLU A 276 -15.19 -7.71 -14.84
N LYS A 277 -14.88 -7.14 -13.66
CA LYS A 277 -14.28 -7.88 -12.54
C LYS A 277 -15.22 -8.98 -12.02
N GLU A 278 -16.48 -8.64 -11.81
CA GLU A 278 -17.51 -9.61 -11.38
C GLU A 278 -17.58 -10.81 -12.35
N GLU A 279 -17.61 -10.53 -13.65
CA GLU A 279 -17.65 -11.57 -14.70
C GLU A 279 -16.37 -12.41 -14.71
N ARG A 280 -15.18 -11.76 -14.61
CA ARG A 280 -13.90 -12.46 -14.53
C ARG A 280 -13.77 -13.33 -13.29
N LEU A 281 -14.24 -12.87 -12.13
CA LEU A 281 -14.23 -13.63 -10.89
C LEU A 281 -15.20 -14.82 -10.97
N ASN A 282 -16.37 -14.66 -11.55
CA ASN A 282 -17.31 -15.77 -11.79
C ASN A 282 -16.70 -16.79 -12.77
N TYR A 283 -16.02 -16.35 -13.82
CA TYR A 283 -15.28 -17.24 -14.70
C TYR A 283 -14.15 -17.98 -13.97
N PHE A 284 -13.40 -17.25 -13.12
CA PHE A 284 -12.33 -17.83 -12.32
C PHE A 284 -12.83 -18.90 -11.34
N ILE A 285 -13.96 -18.68 -10.69
CA ILE A 285 -14.59 -19.68 -9.81
C ILE A 285 -14.84 -20.99 -10.56
N ALA A 286 -15.34 -20.90 -11.80
CA ALA A 286 -15.66 -22.07 -12.60
C ALA A 286 -14.43 -22.77 -13.20
N HIS A 287 -13.37 -22.02 -13.55
CA HIS A 287 -12.25 -22.54 -14.36
C HIS A 287 -10.89 -22.44 -13.66
N GLN A 288 -10.80 -21.81 -12.48
CA GLN A 288 -9.58 -21.59 -11.68
C GLN A 288 -8.45 -20.88 -12.45
N LYS A 289 -8.81 -20.10 -13.48
CA LYS A 289 -7.94 -19.23 -14.28
C LYS A 289 -8.75 -18.12 -14.91
N PHE A 290 -8.11 -17.00 -15.22
CA PHE A 290 -8.72 -15.97 -16.03
C PHE A 290 -8.81 -16.37 -17.50
N PRO A 291 -9.82 -15.88 -18.26
CA PRO A 291 -9.86 -16.05 -19.69
C PRO A 291 -8.67 -15.32 -20.32
N VAL A 292 -7.98 -15.96 -21.25
CA VAL A 292 -6.88 -15.38 -22.00
C VAL A 292 -7.36 -15.17 -23.44
N GLN A 293 -7.23 -13.97 -23.95
CA GLN A 293 -7.51 -13.68 -25.37
C GLN A 293 -6.35 -14.20 -26.23
N LYS A 294 -6.62 -14.44 -27.51
CA LYS A 294 -5.69 -15.12 -28.43
C LYS A 294 -4.34 -14.40 -28.58
N ASP A 295 -4.29 -13.09 -28.31
CA ASP A 295 -3.12 -12.22 -28.45
C ASP A 295 -2.64 -11.64 -27.10
N GLU A 296 -3.16 -12.15 -25.96
CA GLU A 296 -2.76 -11.70 -24.63
C GLU A 296 -1.51 -12.43 -24.14
N ASP A 297 -0.55 -11.66 -23.64
CA ASP A 297 0.63 -12.19 -22.97
C ASP A 297 0.25 -12.83 -21.63
N VAL A 298 0.75 -14.02 -21.36
CA VAL A 298 0.69 -14.66 -20.05
C VAL A 298 2.09 -14.67 -19.47
N SER A 299 2.29 -13.94 -18.40
CA SER A 299 3.56 -13.88 -17.68
C SER A 299 3.46 -14.63 -16.36
N VAL A 300 4.45 -15.45 -16.04
CA VAL A 300 4.57 -16.09 -14.73
C VAL A 300 5.75 -15.47 -14.00
N LEU A 301 5.46 -14.72 -12.95
CA LEU A 301 6.45 -14.07 -12.12
C LEU A 301 6.59 -14.84 -10.82
N THR A 302 7.82 -15.05 -10.36
CA THR A 302 8.11 -15.55 -9.01
C THR A 302 8.67 -14.39 -8.20
N LEU A 303 8.15 -14.19 -7.01
CA LEU A 303 8.74 -13.23 -6.07
C LEU A 303 10.05 -13.86 -5.54
N PRO A 304 11.22 -13.29 -5.86
CA PRO A 304 12.46 -13.84 -5.36
C PRO A 304 12.57 -13.61 -3.86
N SER A 305 12.70 -14.68 -3.08
CA SER A 305 13.13 -14.58 -1.70
C SER A 305 14.65 -14.63 -1.66
N SER A 306 15.30 -13.64 -1.07
CA SER A 306 16.75 -13.62 -0.92
C SER A 306 17.16 -13.35 0.51
N ILE A 307 17.51 -14.41 1.24
CA ILE A 307 18.11 -14.30 2.57
C ILE A 307 19.39 -13.49 2.52
N PHE A 308 20.06 -13.45 1.37
CA PHE A 308 21.28 -12.68 1.18
C PHE A 308 21.04 -11.16 1.25
N SER A 309 19.87 -10.68 0.83
CA SER A 309 19.47 -9.28 0.98
C SER A 309 19.30 -8.91 2.45
N VAL A 310 18.72 -9.80 3.24
CA VAL A 310 18.62 -9.63 4.69
C VAL A 310 20.02 -9.61 5.34
N PHE A 311 20.91 -10.48 4.89
CA PHE A 311 22.29 -10.50 5.34
C PHE A 311 23.02 -9.17 5.03
N LYS A 312 22.85 -8.62 3.82
CA LYS A 312 23.38 -7.31 3.44
C LYS A 312 22.82 -6.19 4.32
N LEU A 313 21.52 -6.23 4.64
CA LEU A 313 20.88 -5.27 5.54
C LEU A 313 21.56 -5.26 6.91
N TRP A 314 21.69 -6.44 7.54
CA TRP A 314 22.32 -6.57 8.85
C TRP A 314 23.82 -6.21 8.84
N PHE A 315 24.54 -6.62 7.80
CA PHE A 315 25.94 -6.25 7.62
C PHE A 315 26.09 -4.72 7.45
N GLY A 316 25.27 -4.11 6.60
CA GLY A 316 25.28 -2.66 6.39
C GLY A 316 24.96 -1.90 7.68
N MET A 317 23.98 -2.36 8.46
CA MET A 317 23.63 -1.78 9.76
C MET A 317 24.79 -1.90 10.76
N THR A 318 25.39 -3.09 10.86
CA THR A 318 26.53 -3.34 11.77
C THR A 318 27.70 -2.44 11.39
N MET A 319 28.05 -2.38 10.10
CA MET A 319 29.11 -1.48 9.63
C MET A 319 28.77 -0.02 9.88
N SER A 320 27.54 0.41 9.64
CA SER A 320 27.12 1.79 9.92
C SER A 320 27.19 2.11 11.41
N PHE A 321 26.83 1.16 12.28
CA PHE A 321 26.92 1.34 13.73
C PHE A 321 28.37 1.55 14.21
N PHE A 322 29.34 0.87 13.61
CA PHE A 322 30.75 1.02 13.97
C PHE A 322 31.47 2.15 13.23
N LEU A 323 31.18 2.33 11.92
CA LEU A 323 31.87 3.33 11.11
C LEU A 323 31.27 4.74 11.28
N LEU A 324 29.95 4.86 11.43
CA LEU A 324 29.28 6.15 11.55
C LEU A 324 29.81 6.98 12.75
N PRO A 325 29.98 6.43 13.97
CA PRO A 325 30.56 7.17 15.08
C PRO A 325 31.98 7.67 14.81
N VAL A 326 32.81 6.87 14.11
CA VAL A 326 34.20 7.27 13.77
C VAL A 326 34.17 8.43 12.75
N VAL A 327 33.33 8.32 11.71
CA VAL A 327 33.13 9.41 10.74
C VAL A 327 32.53 10.63 11.42
N MET A 328 31.54 10.44 12.30
CA MET A 328 30.91 11.53 13.04
C MET A 328 31.88 12.26 13.98
N MET A 329 32.78 11.53 14.67
CA MET A 329 33.79 12.16 15.50
C MET A 329 34.76 13.01 14.67
N SER A 330 35.06 12.61 13.45
CA SER A 330 35.94 13.38 12.54
C SER A 330 35.26 14.66 11.99
N PHE A 331 33.93 14.66 11.84
CA PHE A 331 33.15 15.76 11.29
C PHE A 331 32.13 16.35 12.29
N PHE A 332 32.28 16.06 13.57
CA PHE A 332 31.31 16.37 14.63
C PHE A 332 30.79 17.82 14.60
N PRO A 333 31.61 18.87 14.44
CA PRO A 333 31.10 20.24 14.43
C PRO A 333 30.16 20.53 13.26
N LEU A 334 30.54 20.11 12.04
CA LEU A 334 29.77 20.33 10.82
C LEU A 334 28.50 19.46 10.82
N TYR A 335 28.60 18.23 11.28
CA TYR A 335 27.48 17.31 11.42
C TYR A 335 26.44 17.83 12.44
N THR A 336 26.88 18.33 13.58
CA THR A 336 25.98 18.89 14.60
C THR A 336 25.23 20.11 14.07
N VAL A 337 25.92 21.02 13.38
CA VAL A 337 25.28 22.17 12.73
C VAL A 337 24.27 21.70 11.69
N TRP A 338 24.61 20.70 10.90
CA TRP A 338 23.73 20.16 9.87
C TRP A 338 22.51 19.43 10.44
N VAL A 339 22.68 18.62 11.50
CA VAL A 339 21.55 17.96 12.20
C VAL A 339 20.63 18.98 12.85
N VAL A 340 21.17 20.02 13.47
CA VAL A 340 20.39 21.12 14.04
C VAL A 340 19.64 21.87 12.94
N TYR A 341 20.29 22.13 11.82
CA TYR A 341 19.64 22.73 10.64
C TYR A 341 18.50 21.86 10.12
N CYS A 342 18.72 20.56 9.91
CA CYS A 342 17.70 19.63 9.44
C CYS A 342 16.54 19.51 10.43
N PHE A 343 16.84 19.48 11.72
CA PHE A 343 15.82 19.45 12.79
C PHE A 343 14.96 20.71 12.76
N VAL A 344 15.59 21.89 12.73
CA VAL A 344 14.90 23.19 12.66
C VAL A 344 14.09 23.29 11.37
N TYR A 345 14.65 22.89 10.23
CA TYR A 345 13.97 22.88 8.95
C TYR A 345 12.75 21.92 8.97
N SER A 346 12.91 20.71 9.51
CA SER A 346 11.82 19.72 9.63
C SER A 346 10.69 20.16 10.55
N VAL A 347 11.01 20.92 11.60
CA VAL A 347 10.03 21.54 12.50
C VAL A 347 9.30 22.69 11.80
N TYR A 348 9.99 23.43 10.94
CA TYR A 348 9.46 24.61 10.27
C TYR A 348 8.72 24.31 8.96
N ASP A 349 9.06 23.22 8.29
CA ASP A 349 8.43 22.84 7.02
C ASP A 349 6.99 22.38 7.23
N ARG A 350 6.05 23.16 6.72
CA ARG A 350 4.61 22.87 6.79
C ARG A 350 4.22 21.55 6.10
N THR A 351 5.04 21.06 5.18
CA THR A 351 4.81 19.78 4.48
C THR A 351 5.31 18.58 5.28
N THR A 352 6.18 18.81 6.26
CA THR A 352 6.74 17.80 7.17
C THR A 352 6.07 17.74 8.53
N ASN A 353 4.83 18.15 8.66
CA ASN A 353 4.01 18.00 9.88
C ASN A 353 3.83 16.54 10.34
N PHE A 354 4.92 15.77 10.31
CA PHE A 354 4.91 14.34 10.45
C PHE A 354 5.01 13.88 11.92
N TRP A 355 5.99 14.41 12.65
CA TRP A 355 6.24 13.93 14.01
C TRP A 355 5.53 14.75 15.08
N TRP A 356 5.47 16.07 14.94
CA TRP A 356 4.97 16.94 15.99
C TRP A 356 3.47 16.80 16.22
N PRO A 357 2.61 16.78 15.20
CA PRO A 357 1.19 16.48 15.40
C PRO A 357 0.95 15.05 15.88
N TYR A 358 1.83 14.10 15.50
CA TYR A 358 1.73 12.71 15.95
C TYR A 358 2.04 12.59 17.44
N ILE A 359 3.18 13.11 17.88
CA ILE A 359 3.58 13.12 19.29
C ILE A 359 2.57 13.92 20.10
N PHE A 360 2.14 15.07 19.60
CA PHE A 360 1.17 15.92 20.29
C PHE A 360 -0.22 15.28 20.38
N ASN A 361 -0.70 14.62 19.35
CA ASN A 361 -1.95 13.86 19.39
C ASN A 361 -1.85 12.62 20.29
N LEU A 362 -0.71 11.93 20.33
CA LEU A 362 -0.45 10.83 21.26
C LEU A 362 -0.46 11.32 22.74
N PHE A 363 0.09 12.50 22.99
CA PHE A 363 0.02 13.14 24.31
C PHE A 363 -1.41 13.59 24.66
N LEU A 364 -2.16 14.12 23.71
CA LEU A 364 -3.55 14.54 23.91
C LEU A 364 -4.48 13.35 24.14
N GLU A 365 -4.31 12.26 23.38
CA GLU A 365 -5.08 11.02 23.58
C GLU A 365 -4.77 10.37 24.92
N ARG A 366 -3.50 10.32 25.34
CA ARG A 366 -3.12 9.85 26.69
C ARG A 366 -3.61 10.75 27.81
N ALA A 367 -3.78 12.04 27.55
CA ALA A 367 -4.34 13.00 28.52
C ALA A 367 -5.87 13.03 28.51
N GLY A 368 -6.56 12.18 27.71
CA GLY A 368 -8.02 12.17 27.58
C GLY A 368 -8.61 13.45 26.96
N LYS A 369 -7.78 14.22 26.26
CA LYS A 369 -8.19 15.47 25.61
C LYS A 369 -8.16 15.29 24.11
N THR A 370 -9.31 15.24 23.46
CA THR A 370 -9.42 15.33 22.01
C THR A 370 -9.21 16.78 21.55
N ARG A 371 -8.64 16.97 20.38
CA ARG A 371 -8.36 18.29 19.77
C ARG A 371 -9.63 19.17 19.69
N ASP A 372 -10.80 18.54 19.59
CA ASP A 372 -12.11 19.21 19.53
C ASP A 372 -12.53 19.83 20.88
N GLY A 373 -11.99 19.34 22.00
CA GLY A 373 -12.24 19.92 23.33
C GLY A 373 -11.46 21.23 23.61
N LEU A 374 -10.48 21.57 22.80
CA LEU A 374 -9.71 22.81 22.91
C LEU A 374 -10.24 23.95 22.02
N ALA A 375 -10.95 23.61 20.94
CA ALA A 375 -11.56 24.59 20.03
C ALA A 375 -12.88 25.16 20.56
N SER A 376 -13.55 24.50 21.51
CA SER A 376 -14.82 24.94 22.09
C SER A 376 -14.69 25.91 23.29
N LYS A 377 -13.45 26.33 23.65
CA LYS A 377 -13.17 27.26 24.74
C LYS A 377 -12.52 28.57 24.30
N LYS A 378 -12.77 28.99 23.04
CA LYS A 378 -12.49 30.35 22.62
C LYS A 378 -13.75 31.03 22.12
#